data_971f77a204ae2677843574b3b73a0700
#
_entry.id   971f77a204ae2677843574b3b73a0700
#
_cell.length_a   1.000
_cell.length_b   1.000
_cell.length_c   1.000
_cell.angle_alpha   90.00
_cell.angle_beta   90.00
_cell.angle_gamma   90.00
#
_symmetry.space_group_name_H-M   'P 1'
#
loop_
_entity.id
_entity.type
_entity.pdbx_description
1 polymer ?
#
loop_
_entity_poly.entity_id
_entity_poly.type
_entity_poly.pdbx_seq_one_letter_code
_entity_poly.pdbx_strand_id
1 'polypeptide(L)'
;MEPLLFLAHRLPFPPNKGDKIRSYHLLKHLARTHALHVGTFVDDAADLPHVPTLAAQCAQLHTEVIAPRSRKLWSLRALATGEALSVAYYRSAAMQRWVDDTIARHRITRAVVFCSTMAQYLDRHPQVRRVVDLVDVDSAKWSEYAPRHRWPMSWLYRREARTLLDFETRAVAAADAAYLVTPAEVALFDALAPAQKGRVSAVPNGVDTAFFDPSHAGVSPYGAEVRPVVFTGAMDYWPNVDAACWFAHEVMPRIRAVEPAARFYVVGMNPAPAVRELEKLGWVTVTGRVDDVRPWVAHA
;
A
#
# COMPACT_ATOMS: atom_id res chain seq x y z
N MET A 1 23.57 -17.80 1.23
CA MET A 1 22.14 -17.51 1.38
C MET A 1 21.39 -18.05 0.18
N GLU A 2 20.22 -18.64 0.36
CA GLU A 2 19.38 -19.15 -0.71
C GLU A 2 18.80 -17.97 -1.53
N PRO A 3 18.81 -18.02 -2.88
CA PRO A 3 18.26 -16.94 -3.69
C PRO A 3 16.73 -16.93 -3.59
N LEU A 4 16.15 -15.72 -3.48
CA LEU A 4 14.72 -15.48 -3.39
C LEU A 4 14.34 -14.29 -4.28
N LEU A 5 13.35 -14.48 -5.14
CA LEU A 5 12.78 -13.39 -5.93
C LEU A 5 11.75 -12.63 -5.09
N PHE A 6 11.88 -11.29 -5.06
CA PHE A 6 10.92 -10.41 -4.41
C PHE A 6 10.39 -9.39 -5.41
N LEU A 7 9.09 -9.44 -5.69
CA LEU A 7 8.44 -8.54 -6.64
C LEU A 7 7.51 -7.59 -5.90
N ALA A 8 7.72 -6.29 -6.03
CA ALA A 8 6.89 -5.26 -5.44
C ALA A 8 6.44 -4.23 -6.48
N HIS A 9 5.18 -3.81 -6.41
CA HIS A 9 4.62 -2.86 -7.38
C HIS A 9 5.18 -1.43 -7.23
N ARG A 10 5.77 -1.10 -6.05
CA ARG A 10 6.42 0.18 -5.74
C ARG A 10 7.70 -0.04 -4.99
N LEU A 11 8.64 0.91 -5.15
CA LEU A 11 9.88 0.92 -4.39
C LEU A 11 9.60 0.89 -2.89
N PRO A 12 10.02 -0.17 -2.16
CA PRO A 12 9.69 -0.32 -0.74
C PRO A 12 10.27 0.78 0.16
N PHE A 13 11.39 1.37 -0.23
CA PHE A 13 12.09 2.40 0.57
C PHE A 13 11.95 3.80 -0.05
N PRO A 14 11.74 4.88 0.73
CA PRO A 14 11.60 4.92 2.19
C PRO A 14 10.21 4.42 2.65
N PRO A 15 10.10 3.85 3.87
CA PRO A 15 8.84 3.33 4.41
C PRO A 15 7.95 4.47 4.94
N ASN A 16 7.44 5.30 4.05
CA ASN A 16 6.68 6.52 4.35
C ASN A 16 5.19 6.45 3.97
N LYS A 17 4.74 5.30 3.46
CA LYS A 17 3.34 4.99 3.13
C LYS A 17 3.04 3.56 3.58
N GLY A 18 1.77 3.23 3.87
CA GLY A 18 1.38 1.93 4.44
C GLY A 18 1.88 0.72 3.65
N ASP A 19 1.70 0.72 2.34
CA ASP A 19 2.17 -0.32 1.43
C ASP A 19 3.71 -0.45 1.41
N LYS A 20 4.43 0.69 1.46
CA LYS A 20 5.89 0.71 1.53
C LYS A 20 6.41 0.24 2.90
N ILE A 21 5.74 0.59 3.99
CA ILE A 21 6.11 0.14 5.34
C ILE A 21 6.08 -1.39 5.38
N ARG A 22 4.95 -1.99 4.96
CA ARG A 22 4.80 -3.44 4.96
C ARG A 22 5.81 -4.14 4.05
N SER A 23 5.94 -3.71 2.80
CA SER A 23 6.86 -4.31 1.84
C SER A 23 8.32 -4.16 2.25
N TYR A 24 8.71 -3.01 2.81
CA TYR A 24 10.07 -2.76 3.28
C TYR A 24 10.44 -3.65 4.47
N HIS A 25 9.59 -3.74 5.49
CA HIS A 25 9.88 -4.57 6.66
C HIS A 25 9.89 -6.06 6.32
N LEU A 26 9.01 -6.50 5.41
CA LEU A 26 9.04 -7.86 4.88
C LEU A 26 10.35 -8.13 4.13
N LEU A 27 10.76 -7.24 3.23
CA LEU A 27 12.04 -7.33 2.52
C LEU A 27 13.22 -7.38 3.49
N LYS A 28 13.28 -6.44 4.45
CA LYS A 28 14.34 -6.36 5.48
C LYS A 28 14.42 -7.65 6.30
N HIS A 29 13.27 -8.24 6.63
CA HIS A 29 13.23 -9.52 7.36
C HIS A 29 13.80 -10.66 6.50
N LEU A 30 13.35 -10.79 5.27
CA LEU A 30 13.79 -11.84 4.35
C LEU A 30 15.27 -11.73 3.97
N ALA A 31 15.81 -10.51 3.85
CA ALA A 31 17.22 -10.25 3.56
C ALA A 31 18.17 -10.79 4.65
N ARG A 32 17.68 -11.08 5.85
CA ARG A 32 18.49 -11.68 6.92
C ARG A 32 18.88 -13.13 6.63
N THR A 33 18.10 -13.82 5.82
CA THR A 33 18.26 -15.27 5.57
C THR A 33 18.41 -15.63 4.11
N HIS A 34 18.02 -14.73 3.19
CA HIS A 34 18.01 -14.97 1.75
C HIS A 34 18.82 -13.93 0.97
N ALA A 35 19.37 -14.35 -0.16
CA ALA A 35 19.92 -13.45 -1.16
C ALA A 35 18.76 -12.91 -2.02
N LEU A 36 18.30 -11.68 -1.73
CA LEU A 36 17.12 -11.13 -2.39
C LEU A 36 17.43 -10.55 -3.76
N HIS A 37 16.72 -11.03 -4.77
CA HIS A 37 16.65 -10.46 -6.11
C HIS A 37 15.33 -9.67 -6.21
N VAL A 38 15.40 -8.36 -6.23
CA VAL A 38 14.24 -7.48 -6.09
C VAL A 38 13.89 -6.84 -7.43
N GLY A 39 12.65 -7.03 -7.89
CA GLY A 39 12.06 -6.33 -9.03
C GLY A 39 10.97 -5.37 -8.57
N THR A 40 11.07 -4.08 -8.92
CA THR A 40 10.10 -3.08 -8.46
C THR A 40 9.98 -1.90 -9.42
N PHE A 41 8.93 -1.11 -9.25
CA PHE A 41 8.72 0.12 -9.99
C PHE A 41 8.91 1.36 -9.13
N VAL A 42 9.33 2.45 -9.76
CA VAL A 42 9.41 3.79 -9.15
C VAL A 42 8.33 4.64 -9.81
N ASP A 43 7.25 4.92 -9.10
CA ASP A 43 6.11 5.70 -9.58
C ASP A 43 6.09 7.15 -9.05
N ASP A 44 7.01 7.48 -8.13
CA ASP A 44 7.23 8.81 -7.60
C ASP A 44 8.70 9.21 -7.80
N ALA A 45 8.95 10.31 -8.48
CA ALA A 45 10.30 10.80 -8.72
C ALA A 45 11.07 11.12 -7.42
N ALA A 46 10.37 11.46 -6.35
CA ALA A 46 10.97 11.67 -5.03
C ALA A 46 11.61 10.41 -4.42
N ASP A 47 11.25 9.24 -4.93
CA ASP A 47 11.83 7.96 -4.49
C ASP A 47 13.15 7.60 -5.20
N LEU A 48 13.48 8.23 -6.33
CA LEU A 48 14.69 7.94 -7.10
C LEU A 48 15.99 8.04 -6.29
N PRO A 49 16.20 9.08 -5.44
CA PRO A 49 17.40 9.18 -4.60
C PRO A 49 17.58 8.02 -3.61
N HIS A 50 16.52 7.27 -3.34
CA HIS A 50 16.52 6.18 -2.38
C HIS A 50 16.83 4.81 -2.99
N VAL A 51 16.89 4.70 -4.31
CA VAL A 51 17.20 3.44 -5.02
C VAL A 51 18.56 2.85 -4.57
N PRO A 52 19.66 3.63 -4.43
CA PRO A 52 20.94 3.07 -3.97
C PRO A 52 20.87 2.50 -2.54
N THR A 53 20.08 3.13 -1.66
CA THR A 53 19.90 2.66 -0.28
C THR A 53 19.21 1.29 -0.24
N LEU A 54 18.21 1.08 -1.08
CA LEU A 54 17.56 -0.23 -1.20
C LEU A 54 18.48 -1.25 -1.87
N ALA A 55 19.21 -0.85 -2.91
CA ALA A 55 20.15 -1.72 -3.63
C ALA A 55 21.21 -2.32 -2.70
N ALA A 56 21.71 -1.54 -1.74
CA ALA A 56 22.68 -2.01 -0.76
C ALA A 56 22.16 -3.13 0.18
N GLN A 57 20.84 -3.33 0.24
CA GLN A 57 20.19 -4.35 1.06
C GLN A 57 19.82 -5.61 0.28
N CYS A 58 20.08 -5.64 -1.02
CA CYS A 58 19.66 -6.71 -1.94
C CYS A 58 20.87 -7.34 -2.62
N ALA A 59 20.77 -8.61 -2.99
CA ALA A 59 21.76 -9.24 -3.86
C ALA A 59 21.71 -8.65 -5.29
N GLN A 60 20.50 -8.28 -5.73
CA GLN A 60 20.28 -7.59 -7.01
C GLN A 60 19.00 -6.76 -6.90
N LEU A 61 19.02 -5.54 -7.45
CA LEU A 61 17.84 -4.69 -7.56
C LEU A 61 17.61 -4.30 -9.01
N HIS A 62 16.40 -4.53 -9.52
CA HIS A 62 15.93 -4.01 -10.80
C HIS A 62 14.79 -3.04 -10.56
N THR A 63 14.93 -1.84 -11.08
CA THR A 63 13.92 -0.79 -10.97
C THR A 63 13.54 -0.25 -12.34
N GLU A 64 12.25 0.00 -12.54
CA GLU A 64 11.75 0.73 -13.71
C GLU A 64 10.95 1.94 -13.28
N VAL A 65 11.25 3.08 -13.89
CA VAL A 65 10.50 4.31 -13.64
C VAL A 65 9.21 4.28 -14.42
N ILE A 66 8.11 4.45 -13.70
CA ILE A 66 6.77 4.61 -14.29
C ILE A 66 6.45 6.10 -14.37
N ALA A 67 6.15 6.59 -15.58
CA ALA A 67 5.50 7.88 -15.76
C ALA A 67 3.97 7.69 -15.62
N PRO A 68 3.33 8.12 -14.51
CA PRO A 68 1.94 7.70 -14.21
C PRO A 68 0.93 8.10 -15.28
N ARG A 69 1.12 9.28 -15.90
CA ARG A 69 0.18 9.78 -16.94
C ARG A 69 0.23 8.92 -18.21
N SER A 70 1.41 8.64 -18.72
CA SER A 70 1.58 7.82 -19.94
C SER A 70 1.18 6.37 -19.69
N ARG A 71 1.48 5.82 -18.51
CA ARG A 71 1.08 4.45 -18.13
C ARG A 71 -0.43 4.30 -17.99
N LYS A 72 -1.12 5.28 -17.41
CA LYS A 72 -2.59 5.29 -17.35
C LYS A 72 -3.19 5.28 -18.76
N LEU A 73 -2.66 6.10 -19.68
CA LEU A 73 -3.13 6.11 -21.05
C LEU A 73 -2.83 4.78 -21.77
N TRP A 74 -1.65 4.23 -21.56
CA TRP A 74 -1.27 2.95 -22.15
C TRP A 74 -2.11 1.78 -21.61
N SER A 75 -2.47 1.79 -20.33
CA SER A 75 -3.30 0.74 -19.72
C SER A 75 -4.71 0.68 -20.32
N LEU A 76 -5.21 1.75 -20.96
CA LEU A 76 -6.51 1.73 -21.64
C LEU A 76 -6.59 0.69 -22.75
N ARG A 77 -5.47 0.21 -23.27
CA ARG A 77 -5.45 -0.93 -24.24
C ARG A 77 -6.07 -2.19 -23.64
N ALA A 78 -6.02 -2.34 -22.30
CA ALA A 78 -6.68 -3.44 -21.61
C ALA A 78 -8.21 -3.44 -21.76
N LEU A 79 -8.82 -2.34 -22.16
CA LEU A 79 -10.24 -2.29 -22.51
C LEU A 79 -10.58 -3.18 -23.70
N ALA A 80 -9.67 -3.30 -24.68
CA ALA A 80 -9.85 -4.14 -25.86
C ALA A 80 -9.51 -5.62 -25.60
N THR A 81 -8.64 -5.92 -24.62
CA THR A 81 -8.19 -7.29 -24.32
C THR A 81 -8.98 -7.98 -23.21
N GLY A 82 -9.87 -7.26 -22.52
CA GLY A 82 -10.62 -7.81 -21.38
C GLY A 82 -9.81 -7.87 -20.07
N GLU A 83 -8.58 -7.37 -20.08
CA GLU A 83 -7.67 -7.40 -18.94
C GLU A 83 -7.94 -6.25 -17.94
N ALA A 84 -7.55 -6.43 -16.67
CA ALA A 84 -7.60 -5.35 -15.68
C ALA A 84 -6.61 -4.23 -16.02
N LEU A 85 -7.07 -2.98 -15.89
CA LEU A 85 -6.24 -1.78 -16.13
C LEU A 85 -5.06 -1.73 -15.15
N SER A 86 -5.29 -2.11 -13.89
CA SER A 86 -4.27 -2.16 -12.85
C SER A 86 -3.15 -3.15 -13.20
N VAL A 87 -3.47 -4.31 -13.75
CA VAL A 87 -2.49 -5.30 -14.22
C VAL A 87 -1.70 -4.76 -15.41
N ALA A 88 -2.40 -4.19 -16.40
CA ALA A 88 -1.77 -3.57 -17.57
C ALA A 88 -0.89 -2.36 -17.19
N TYR A 89 -1.27 -1.59 -16.18
CA TYR A 89 -0.50 -0.45 -15.69
C TYR A 89 0.92 -0.85 -15.24
N TYR A 90 1.03 -1.98 -14.54
CA TYR A 90 2.33 -2.51 -14.07
C TYR A 90 2.98 -3.51 -15.05
N ARG A 91 2.48 -3.64 -16.28
CA ARG A 91 3.08 -4.54 -17.27
C ARG A 91 4.31 -3.91 -17.91
N SER A 92 5.43 -4.63 -17.87
CA SER A 92 6.68 -4.26 -18.54
C SER A 92 7.35 -5.48 -19.16
N ALA A 93 7.73 -5.36 -20.44
CA ALA A 93 8.51 -6.39 -21.09
C ALA A 93 9.96 -6.44 -20.58
N ALA A 94 10.49 -5.33 -20.07
CA ALA A 94 11.83 -5.30 -19.48
C ALA A 94 11.84 -5.99 -18.12
N MET A 95 10.86 -5.72 -17.27
CA MET A 95 10.67 -6.43 -15.99
C MET A 95 10.47 -7.94 -16.21
N GLN A 96 9.65 -8.32 -17.20
CA GLN A 96 9.46 -9.75 -17.51
C GLN A 96 10.77 -10.42 -17.92
N ARG A 97 11.54 -9.81 -18.84
CA ARG A 97 12.85 -10.36 -19.24
C ARG A 97 13.80 -10.48 -18.05
N TRP A 98 13.85 -9.44 -17.21
CA TRP A 98 14.69 -9.47 -16.02
C TRP A 98 14.29 -10.59 -15.07
N VAL A 99 12.98 -10.82 -14.84
CA VAL A 99 12.48 -11.93 -14.02
C VAL A 99 12.88 -13.28 -14.63
N ASP A 100 12.63 -13.46 -15.94
CA ASP A 100 12.98 -14.69 -16.67
C ASP A 100 14.49 -15.00 -16.55
N ASP A 101 15.35 -14.02 -16.81
CA ASP A 101 16.81 -14.13 -16.74
C ASP A 101 17.30 -14.38 -15.31
N THR A 102 16.69 -13.73 -14.32
CA THR A 102 17.07 -13.84 -12.91
C THR A 102 16.73 -15.23 -12.37
N ILE A 103 15.53 -15.74 -12.68
CA ILE A 103 15.12 -17.11 -12.31
C ILE A 103 16.07 -18.14 -12.91
N ALA A 104 16.39 -18.02 -14.20
CA ALA A 104 17.26 -18.96 -14.90
C ALA A 104 18.71 -18.90 -14.36
N ARG A 105 19.28 -17.69 -14.24
CA ARG A 105 20.69 -17.47 -13.83
C ARG A 105 20.97 -17.90 -12.41
N HIS A 106 20.05 -17.60 -11.49
CA HIS A 106 20.22 -17.89 -10.06
C HIS A 106 19.47 -19.14 -9.59
N ARG A 107 18.84 -19.88 -10.52
CA ARG A 107 18.06 -21.09 -10.23
C ARG A 107 17.04 -20.86 -9.12
N ILE A 108 16.32 -19.74 -9.21
CA ILE A 108 15.34 -19.36 -8.19
C ILE A 108 14.16 -20.32 -8.21
N THR A 109 13.85 -20.85 -7.05
CA THR A 109 12.74 -21.80 -6.84
C THR A 109 11.61 -21.22 -6.02
N ARG A 110 11.82 -20.02 -5.41
CA ARG A 110 10.86 -19.36 -4.52
C ARG A 110 10.74 -17.88 -4.84
N ALA A 111 9.52 -17.37 -4.75
CA ALA A 111 9.25 -15.95 -4.93
C ALA A 111 8.25 -15.43 -3.90
N VAL A 112 8.41 -14.17 -3.52
CA VAL A 112 7.44 -13.38 -2.78
C VAL A 112 6.94 -12.29 -3.70
N VAL A 113 5.63 -12.22 -3.85
CA VAL A 113 4.92 -11.23 -4.67
C VAL A 113 4.15 -10.30 -3.76
N PHE A 114 4.50 -9.04 -3.76
CA PHE A 114 3.82 -8.00 -3.00
C PHE A 114 2.94 -7.16 -3.92
N CYS A 115 1.62 -7.15 -3.65
CA CYS A 115 0.53 -6.71 -4.49
C CYS A 115 0.19 -7.69 -5.64
N SER A 116 -1.09 -7.97 -5.78
CA SER A 116 -1.62 -8.94 -6.76
C SER A 116 -1.11 -8.72 -8.17
N THR A 117 -1.03 -7.47 -8.64
CA THR A 117 -0.63 -7.09 -10.00
C THR A 117 0.75 -7.59 -10.42
N MET A 118 1.64 -7.81 -9.44
CA MET A 118 3.01 -8.31 -9.70
C MET A 118 3.04 -9.82 -9.95
N ALA A 119 1.98 -10.56 -9.63
CA ALA A 119 1.88 -11.99 -9.89
C ALA A 119 1.99 -12.34 -11.39
N GLN A 120 1.60 -11.42 -12.29
CA GLN A 120 1.68 -11.58 -13.74
C GLN A 120 3.08 -11.99 -14.24
N TYR A 121 4.14 -11.60 -13.53
CA TYR A 121 5.53 -11.90 -13.91
C TYR A 121 5.93 -13.35 -13.65
N LEU A 122 5.13 -14.10 -12.90
CA LEU A 122 5.37 -15.52 -12.62
C LEU A 122 4.46 -16.47 -13.42
N ASP A 123 3.61 -15.96 -14.31
CA ASP A 123 2.70 -16.79 -15.11
C ASP A 123 3.46 -17.78 -16.01
N ARG A 124 4.67 -17.41 -16.45
CA ARG A 124 5.57 -18.25 -17.26
C ARG A 124 6.42 -19.21 -16.44
N HIS A 125 6.36 -19.12 -15.11
CA HIS A 125 7.21 -19.88 -14.17
C HIS A 125 6.38 -20.68 -13.16
N PRO A 126 5.51 -21.62 -13.61
CA PRO A 126 4.66 -22.38 -12.70
C PRO A 126 5.45 -23.26 -11.71
N GLN A 127 6.72 -23.57 -12.02
CA GLN A 127 7.63 -24.32 -11.17
C GLN A 127 8.17 -23.51 -9.99
N VAL A 128 8.07 -22.18 -10.01
CA VAL A 128 8.52 -21.30 -8.92
C VAL A 128 7.43 -21.23 -7.86
N ARG A 129 7.73 -21.73 -6.68
CA ARG A 129 6.84 -21.62 -5.51
C ARG A 129 6.66 -20.15 -5.16
N ARG A 130 5.41 -19.72 -4.96
CA ARG A 130 5.09 -18.31 -4.77
C ARG A 130 4.20 -18.06 -3.58
N VAL A 131 4.62 -17.09 -2.78
CA VAL A 131 3.79 -16.45 -1.75
C VAL A 131 3.28 -15.14 -2.31
N VAL A 132 1.97 -14.92 -2.25
CA VAL A 132 1.35 -13.68 -2.73
C VAL A 132 0.76 -12.92 -1.54
N ASP A 133 1.29 -11.76 -1.26
CA ASP A 133 0.72 -10.79 -0.33
C ASP A 133 -0.14 -9.79 -1.12
N LEU A 134 -1.45 -10.00 -1.11
CA LEU A 134 -2.38 -9.11 -1.80
C LEU A 134 -2.49 -7.76 -1.08
N VAL A 135 -2.25 -7.73 0.23
CA VAL A 135 -2.45 -6.62 1.16
C VAL A 135 -3.94 -6.40 1.43
N ASP A 136 -4.68 -5.91 0.45
CA ASP A 136 -6.13 -5.65 0.46
C ASP A 136 -6.79 -6.31 -0.77
N VAL A 137 -8.11 -6.40 -0.76
CA VAL A 137 -8.90 -6.79 -1.95
C VAL A 137 -9.07 -5.56 -2.85
N ASP A 138 -8.09 -5.29 -3.72
CA ASP A 138 -8.08 -4.10 -4.57
C ASP A 138 -9.28 -4.02 -5.52
N SER A 139 -9.78 -5.17 -5.98
CA SER A 139 -11.00 -5.24 -6.79
C SER A 139 -12.24 -4.69 -6.07
N ALA A 140 -12.35 -4.92 -4.75
CA ALA A 140 -13.45 -4.38 -3.94
C ALA A 140 -13.40 -2.86 -3.84
N LYS A 141 -12.21 -2.27 -3.73
CA LYS A 141 -12.04 -0.79 -3.73
C LYS A 141 -12.62 -0.15 -5.00
N TRP A 142 -12.38 -0.76 -6.16
CA TRP A 142 -12.96 -0.27 -7.41
C TRP A 142 -14.48 -0.38 -7.44
N SER A 143 -15.03 -1.46 -6.85
CA SER A 143 -16.47 -1.63 -6.69
C SER A 143 -17.11 -0.53 -5.83
N GLU A 144 -16.43 -0.13 -4.74
CA GLU A 144 -16.86 0.95 -3.84
C GLU A 144 -16.79 2.35 -4.48
N TYR A 145 -15.82 2.56 -5.38
CA TYR A 145 -15.70 3.84 -6.10
C TYR A 145 -16.78 4.01 -7.18
N ALA A 146 -17.24 2.94 -7.79
CA ALA A 146 -18.16 2.99 -8.93
C ALA A 146 -19.44 3.79 -8.67
N PRO A 147 -20.19 3.62 -7.56
CA PRO A 147 -21.42 4.37 -7.31
C PRO A 147 -21.21 5.86 -7.02
N ARG A 148 -19.99 6.26 -6.64
CA ARG A 148 -19.64 7.66 -6.35
C ARG A 148 -19.34 8.48 -7.60
N HIS A 149 -19.33 7.84 -8.79
CA HIS A 149 -18.98 8.48 -10.06
C HIS A 149 -20.08 8.30 -11.10
N ARG A 150 -20.19 9.28 -12.01
CA ARG A 150 -21.09 9.21 -13.15
C ARG A 150 -20.44 8.44 -14.31
N TRP A 151 -21.27 8.01 -15.27
CA TRP A 151 -20.77 7.48 -16.54
C TRP A 151 -19.85 8.51 -17.25
N PRO A 152 -18.74 8.13 -17.87
CA PRO A 152 -18.25 6.75 -18.11
C PRO A 152 -17.43 6.15 -16.97
N MET A 153 -17.03 6.93 -15.96
CA MET A 153 -16.13 6.47 -14.89
C MET A 153 -16.76 5.35 -14.04
N SER A 154 -18.07 5.44 -13.73
CA SER A 154 -18.75 4.38 -12.98
C SER A 154 -18.74 3.03 -13.71
N TRP A 155 -18.86 3.05 -15.04
CA TRP A 155 -18.73 1.84 -15.86
C TRP A 155 -17.29 1.30 -15.83
N LEU A 156 -16.30 2.19 -15.98
CA LEU A 156 -14.88 1.83 -15.95
C LEU A 156 -14.51 1.16 -14.63
N TYR A 157 -14.94 1.70 -13.50
CA TYR A 157 -14.66 1.15 -12.19
C TYR A 157 -15.35 -0.19 -11.95
N ARG A 158 -16.61 -0.37 -12.37
CA ARG A 158 -17.29 -1.68 -12.31
C ARG A 158 -16.59 -2.74 -13.16
N ARG A 159 -16.12 -2.34 -14.35
CA ARG A 159 -15.35 -3.24 -15.21
C ARG A 159 -14.04 -3.62 -14.55
N GLU A 160 -13.30 -2.62 -14.01
CA GLU A 160 -12.03 -2.85 -13.33
C GLU A 160 -12.22 -3.77 -12.13
N ALA A 161 -13.21 -3.51 -11.28
CA ALA A 161 -13.54 -4.38 -10.14
C ALA A 161 -13.67 -5.85 -10.56
N ARG A 162 -14.43 -6.13 -11.61
CA ARG A 162 -14.65 -7.50 -12.11
C ARG A 162 -13.37 -8.11 -12.67
N THR A 163 -12.68 -7.41 -13.58
CA THR A 163 -11.51 -7.96 -14.26
C THR A 163 -10.31 -8.12 -13.33
N LEU A 164 -10.20 -7.25 -12.32
CA LEU A 164 -9.16 -7.37 -11.30
C LEU A 164 -9.47 -8.52 -10.33
N LEU A 165 -10.73 -8.71 -9.94
CA LEU A 165 -11.14 -9.85 -9.12
C LEU A 165 -10.83 -11.19 -9.82
N ASP A 166 -11.10 -11.28 -11.12
CA ASP A 166 -10.74 -12.45 -11.93
C ASP A 166 -9.23 -12.70 -11.92
N PHE A 167 -8.44 -11.64 -11.96
CA PHE A 167 -6.97 -11.74 -11.87
C PHE A 167 -6.51 -12.15 -10.47
N GLU A 168 -7.02 -11.51 -9.41
CA GLU A 168 -6.72 -11.84 -8.00
C GLU A 168 -7.06 -13.30 -7.70
N THR A 169 -8.21 -13.76 -8.17
CA THR A 169 -8.65 -15.16 -8.03
C THR A 169 -7.67 -16.14 -8.65
N ARG A 170 -7.18 -15.84 -9.87
CA ARG A 170 -6.15 -16.67 -10.53
C ARG A 170 -4.81 -16.60 -9.82
N ALA A 171 -4.39 -15.42 -9.34
CA ALA A 171 -3.15 -15.26 -8.61
C ALA A 171 -3.15 -16.09 -7.32
N VAL A 172 -4.26 -16.08 -6.57
CA VAL A 172 -4.46 -16.91 -5.38
C VAL A 172 -4.48 -18.41 -5.74
N ALA A 173 -5.16 -18.79 -6.82
CA ALA A 173 -5.21 -20.19 -7.28
C ALA A 173 -3.81 -20.74 -7.59
N ALA A 174 -2.93 -19.91 -8.15
CA ALA A 174 -1.57 -20.27 -8.52
C ALA A 174 -0.56 -20.16 -7.35
N ALA A 175 -0.95 -19.56 -6.21
CA ALA A 175 -0.07 -19.36 -5.07
C ALA A 175 0.03 -20.60 -4.18
N ASP A 176 1.21 -20.87 -3.62
CA ASP A 176 1.41 -21.84 -2.53
C ASP A 176 0.83 -21.31 -1.21
N ALA A 177 0.90 -20.00 -1.00
CA ALA A 177 0.23 -19.30 0.09
C ALA A 177 -0.15 -17.87 -0.35
N ALA A 178 -1.30 -17.39 0.13
CA ALA A 178 -1.77 -16.03 -0.15
C ALA A 178 -2.23 -15.34 1.15
N TYR A 179 -1.99 -14.03 1.23
CA TYR A 179 -2.24 -13.26 2.43
C TYR A 179 -2.99 -11.96 2.14
N LEU A 180 -3.83 -11.56 3.08
CA LEU A 180 -4.47 -10.26 3.20
C LEU A 180 -4.18 -9.65 4.57
N VAL A 181 -4.35 -8.35 4.72
CA VAL A 181 -3.92 -7.63 5.93
C VAL A 181 -4.83 -7.85 7.14
N THR A 182 -6.11 -8.17 6.94
CA THR A 182 -7.08 -8.37 8.02
C THR A 182 -7.98 -9.58 7.81
N PRO A 183 -8.56 -10.14 8.90
CA PRO A 183 -9.61 -11.16 8.77
C PRO A 183 -10.85 -10.66 8.01
N ALA A 184 -11.16 -9.36 8.09
CA ALA A 184 -12.27 -8.76 7.35
C ALA A 184 -12.03 -8.80 5.84
N GLU A 185 -10.81 -8.49 5.38
CA GLU A 185 -10.41 -8.61 3.97
C GLU A 185 -10.46 -10.07 3.51
N VAL A 186 -10.04 -11.02 4.35
CA VAL A 186 -10.15 -12.47 4.04
C VAL A 186 -11.62 -12.85 3.85
N ALA A 187 -12.50 -12.46 4.77
CA ALA A 187 -13.93 -12.76 4.67
C ALA A 187 -14.56 -12.12 3.41
N LEU A 188 -14.13 -10.91 3.06
CA LEU A 188 -14.56 -10.21 1.86
C LEU A 188 -14.11 -10.97 0.60
N PHE A 189 -12.84 -11.37 0.54
CA PHE A 189 -12.31 -12.15 -0.60
C PHE A 189 -13.01 -13.50 -0.74
N ASP A 190 -13.22 -14.22 0.36
CA ASP A 190 -13.94 -15.50 0.38
C ASP A 190 -15.38 -15.37 -0.15
N ALA A 191 -16.04 -14.24 0.15
CA ALA A 191 -17.39 -13.96 -0.37
C ALA A 191 -17.36 -13.63 -1.88
N LEU A 192 -16.37 -12.89 -2.35
CA LEU A 192 -16.23 -12.47 -3.75
C LEU A 192 -15.68 -13.58 -4.65
N ALA A 193 -14.81 -14.45 -4.14
CA ALA A 193 -14.13 -15.52 -4.85
C ALA A 193 -14.34 -16.89 -4.17
N PRO A 194 -15.59 -17.41 -4.09
CA PRO A 194 -15.93 -18.61 -3.31
C PRO A 194 -15.18 -19.86 -3.75
N ALA A 195 -14.71 -19.92 -5.01
CA ALA A 195 -13.88 -21.00 -5.51
C ALA A 195 -12.48 -21.05 -4.86
N GLN A 196 -12.04 -19.97 -4.22
CA GLN A 196 -10.76 -19.86 -3.52
C GLN A 196 -10.93 -19.76 -1.99
N LYS A 197 -12.13 -19.99 -1.48
CA LYS A 197 -12.43 -19.91 -0.05
C LYS A 197 -11.47 -20.74 0.78
N GLY A 198 -10.92 -20.12 1.83
CA GLY A 198 -9.96 -20.74 2.73
C GLY A 198 -8.53 -20.86 2.21
N ARG A 199 -8.23 -20.33 1.01
CA ARG A 199 -6.87 -20.30 0.46
C ARG A 199 -6.05 -19.07 0.88
N VAL A 200 -6.72 -18.06 1.40
CA VAL A 200 -6.09 -16.82 1.86
C VAL A 200 -6.14 -16.76 3.39
N SER A 201 -5.04 -16.33 3.99
CA SER A 201 -4.93 -16.14 5.44
C SER A 201 -4.67 -14.68 5.79
N ALA A 202 -5.07 -14.24 6.99
CA ALA A 202 -4.79 -12.90 7.47
C ALA A 202 -3.39 -12.82 8.08
N VAL A 203 -2.58 -11.87 7.61
CA VAL A 203 -1.30 -11.49 8.23
C VAL A 203 -1.32 -9.99 8.47
N PRO A 204 -1.63 -9.53 9.71
CA PRO A 204 -1.75 -8.13 10.04
C PRO A 204 -0.47 -7.33 9.80
N ASN A 205 -0.62 -6.01 9.66
CA ASN A 205 0.53 -5.12 9.68
C ASN A 205 1.18 -5.16 11.07
N GLY A 206 2.50 -5.18 11.08
CA GLY A 206 3.30 -4.98 12.27
C GLY A 206 3.66 -3.52 12.47
N VAL A 207 4.28 -3.22 13.61
CA VAL A 207 4.86 -1.93 13.92
C VAL A 207 6.33 -2.10 14.31
N ASP A 208 7.18 -1.16 13.94
CA ASP A 208 8.57 -1.10 14.42
C ASP A 208 8.57 -0.57 15.86
N THR A 209 8.53 -1.49 16.83
CA THR A 209 8.44 -1.16 18.25
C THR A 209 9.69 -0.45 18.78
N ALA A 210 10.85 -0.65 18.15
CA ALA A 210 12.07 0.08 18.51
C ALA A 210 12.01 1.53 18.01
N PHE A 211 11.47 1.76 16.82
CA PHE A 211 11.27 3.11 16.30
C PHE A 211 10.19 3.87 17.07
N PHE A 212 9.06 3.22 17.38
CA PHE A 212 7.95 3.82 18.12
C PHE A 212 8.04 3.65 19.64
N ASP A 213 9.24 3.39 20.18
CA ASP A 213 9.43 3.36 21.63
C ASP A 213 9.16 4.74 22.23
N PRO A 214 8.24 4.86 23.21
CA PRO A 214 7.91 6.15 23.84
C PRO A 214 9.10 6.87 24.45
N SER A 215 10.12 6.14 24.90
CA SER A 215 11.36 6.74 25.43
C SER A 215 12.14 7.59 24.41
N HIS A 216 11.89 7.38 23.12
CA HIS A 216 12.51 8.10 22.00
C HIS A 216 11.59 9.16 21.38
N ALA A 217 10.46 9.46 22.01
CA ALA A 217 9.43 10.34 21.44
C ALA A 217 9.82 11.84 21.38
N GLY A 218 10.90 12.25 22.04
CA GLY A 218 11.31 13.64 22.07
C GLY A 218 10.38 14.52 22.91
N VAL A 219 10.38 15.82 22.59
CA VAL A 219 9.56 16.81 23.31
C VAL A 219 8.13 16.84 22.77
N SER A 220 7.15 16.98 23.68
CA SER A 220 5.74 17.13 23.29
C SER A 220 5.53 18.32 22.36
N PRO A 221 4.85 18.15 21.21
CA PRO A 221 4.49 19.25 20.33
C PRO A 221 3.25 20.03 20.82
N TYR A 222 2.63 19.58 21.90
CA TYR A 222 1.39 20.12 22.43
C TYR A 222 1.62 21.06 23.60
N GLY A 223 0.76 22.08 23.73
CA GLY A 223 0.74 22.93 24.93
C GLY A 223 0.30 22.15 26.18
N ALA A 224 0.78 22.58 27.34
CA ALA A 224 0.52 21.88 28.62
C ALA A 224 -0.97 21.72 28.97
N GLU A 225 -1.79 22.71 28.56
CA GLU A 225 -3.23 22.72 28.83
C GLU A 225 -4.07 22.03 27.77
N VAL A 226 -3.43 21.47 26.73
CA VAL A 226 -4.13 20.81 25.62
C VAL A 226 -4.35 19.35 25.93
N ARG A 227 -5.53 18.84 25.59
CA ARG A 227 -5.84 17.42 25.54
C ARG A 227 -5.81 16.98 24.06
N PRO A 228 -4.67 16.48 23.58
CA PRO A 228 -4.53 16.20 22.16
C PRO A 228 -5.25 14.91 21.76
N VAL A 229 -5.92 14.98 20.63
CA VAL A 229 -6.42 13.82 19.88
C VAL A 229 -5.72 13.86 18.52
N VAL A 230 -5.01 12.82 18.14
CA VAL A 230 -4.20 12.81 16.93
C VAL A 230 -4.73 11.81 15.91
N PHE A 231 -4.71 12.20 14.64
CA PHE A 231 -4.92 11.33 13.50
C PHE A 231 -3.75 11.48 12.54
N THR A 232 -3.08 10.36 12.23
CA THR A 232 -1.90 10.35 11.36
C THR A 232 -2.16 9.61 10.05
N GLY A 233 -1.64 10.13 8.93
CA GLY A 233 -1.77 9.48 7.63
C GLY A 233 -1.42 10.37 6.45
N ALA A 234 -1.48 9.81 5.23
CA ALA A 234 -1.42 10.61 4.00
C ALA A 234 -2.78 11.29 3.78
N MET A 235 -2.81 12.62 3.81
CA MET A 235 -4.06 13.40 3.82
C MET A 235 -4.55 13.78 2.41
N ASP A 236 -3.99 13.15 1.37
CA ASP A 236 -4.50 13.08 -0.01
C ASP A 236 -5.17 11.72 -0.30
N TYR A 237 -5.07 10.76 0.60
CA TYR A 237 -5.77 9.47 0.47
C TYR A 237 -7.20 9.61 0.99
N TRP A 238 -8.17 9.41 0.09
CA TRP A 238 -9.57 9.76 0.36
C TRP A 238 -10.15 9.12 1.65
N PRO A 239 -9.87 7.85 2.04
CA PRO A 239 -10.39 7.31 3.30
C PRO A 239 -9.89 8.09 4.52
N ASN A 240 -8.64 8.58 4.49
CA ASN A 240 -8.10 9.42 5.55
C ASN A 240 -8.76 10.81 5.56
N VAL A 241 -9.03 11.38 4.39
CA VAL A 241 -9.75 12.64 4.26
C VAL A 241 -11.17 12.51 4.83
N ASP A 242 -11.89 11.46 4.44
CA ASP A 242 -13.25 11.18 4.90
C ASP A 242 -13.27 10.96 6.43
N ALA A 243 -12.36 10.14 6.94
CA ALA A 243 -12.23 9.87 8.37
C ALA A 243 -11.92 11.13 9.19
N ALA A 244 -10.97 11.96 8.74
CA ALA A 244 -10.61 13.19 9.42
C ALA A 244 -11.77 14.19 9.43
N CYS A 245 -12.48 14.35 8.32
CA CYS A 245 -13.64 15.23 8.22
C CYS A 245 -14.80 14.72 9.10
N TRP A 246 -15.12 13.43 9.01
CA TRP A 246 -16.16 12.84 9.86
C TRP A 246 -15.82 12.99 11.35
N PHE A 247 -14.60 12.67 11.76
CA PHE A 247 -14.18 12.79 13.15
C PHE A 247 -14.25 14.22 13.66
N ALA A 248 -13.80 15.19 12.86
CA ALA A 248 -13.84 16.60 13.23
C ALA A 248 -15.27 17.12 13.37
N HIS A 249 -16.21 16.73 12.50
CA HIS A 249 -17.57 17.24 12.52
C HIS A 249 -18.52 16.48 13.46
N GLU A 250 -18.37 15.15 13.56
CA GLU A 250 -19.33 14.30 14.28
C GLU A 250 -18.84 13.85 15.67
N VAL A 251 -17.54 13.65 15.86
CA VAL A 251 -16.98 13.10 17.09
C VAL A 251 -16.41 14.19 18.00
N MET A 252 -15.55 15.05 17.46
CA MET A 252 -14.90 16.10 18.27
C MET A 252 -15.86 17.03 19.00
N PRO A 253 -17.00 17.47 18.45
CA PRO A 253 -17.96 18.29 19.23
C PRO A 253 -18.45 17.59 20.49
N ARG A 254 -18.66 16.25 20.44
CA ARG A 254 -19.09 15.45 21.58
C ARG A 254 -17.99 15.32 22.64
N ILE A 255 -16.74 15.13 22.19
CA ILE A 255 -15.58 15.10 23.10
C ILE A 255 -15.45 16.47 23.79
N ARG A 256 -15.52 17.57 23.05
CA ARG A 256 -15.36 18.91 23.57
C ARG A 256 -16.48 19.38 24.49
N ALA A 257 -17.65 18.77 24.38
CA ALA A 257 -18.75 19.02 25.33
C ALA A 257 -18.39 18.55 26.74
N VAL A 258 -17.51 17.54 26.89
CA VAL A 258 -17.05 16.99 28.17
C VAL A 258 -15.65 17.51 28.53
N GLU A 259 -14.78 17.64 27.54
CA GLU A 259 -13.39 18.11 27.69
C GLU A 259 -13.13 19.31 26.74
N PRO A 260 -13.41 20.55 27.18
CA PRO A 260 -13.24 21.74 26.35
C PRO A 260 -11.79 21.99 25.87
N ALA A 261 -10.80 21.46 26.61
CA ALA A 261 -9.38 21.56 26.26
C ALA A 261 -8.98 20.57 25.14
N ALA A 262 -9.87 19.68 24.70
CA ALA A 262 -9.58 18.75 23.63
C ALA A 262 -9.37 19.49 22.30
N ARG A 263 -8.27 19.14 21.61
CA ARG A 263 -7.92 19.62 20.28
C ARG A 263 -7.60 18.45 19.36
N PHE A 264 -7.99 18.58 18.10
CA PHE A 264 -7.76 17.56 17.08
C PHE A 264 -6.59 17.96 16.19
N TYR A 265 -5.59 17.09 16.11
CA TYR A 265 -4.40 17.29 15.27
C TYR A 265 -4.42 16.28 14.13
N VAL A 266 -4.48 16.80 12.89
CA VAL A 266 -4.40 16.02 11.66
C VAL A 266 -2.98 16.11 11.16
N VAL A 267 -2.21 15.06 11.40
CA VAL A 267 -0.76 15.01 11.14
C VAL A 267 -0.48 14.16 9.90
N GLY A 268 0.01 14.79 8.82
CA GLY A 268 0.36 14.04 7.63
C GLY A 268 0.52 14.86 6.36
N MET A 269 1.17 14.24 5.38
CA MET A 269 1.52 14.91 4.13
C MET A 269 0.29 15.18 3.24
N ASN A 270 0.44 16.18 2.36
CA ASN A 270 -0.47 16.49 1.26
C ASN A 270 -1.93 16.70 1.68
N PRO A 271 -2.24 17.53 2.70
CA PRO A 271 -3.63 17.70 3.13
C PRO A 271 -4.50 18.25 1.98
N ALA A 272 -5.56 17.48 1.68
CA ALA A 272 -6.58 17.87 0.71
C ALA A 272 -7.30 19.16 1.15
N PRO A 273 -7.89 19.95 0.22
CA PRO A 273 -8.62 21.17 0.58
C PRO A 273 -9.65 20.96 1.69
N ALA A 274 -10.43 19.87 1.64
CA ALA A 274 -11.42 19.55 2.67
C ALA A 274 -10.81 19.37 4.07
N VAL A 275 -9.60 18.80 4.18
CA VAL A 275 -8.89 18.66 5.45
C VAL A 275 -8.39 20.01 5.94
N ARG A 276 -7.86 20.85 5.05
CA ARG A 276 -7.42 22.23 5.42
C ARG A 276 -8.57 23.10 5.91
N GLU A 277 -9.77 22.95 5.34
CA GLU A 277 -10.98 23.66 5.77
C GLU A 277 -11.35 23.36 7.23
N LEU A 278 -10.95 22.21 7.79
CA LEU A 278 -11.21 21.86 9.19
C LEU A 278 -10.58 22.83 10.19
N GLU A 279 -9.50 23.54 9.83
CA GLU A 279 -8.87 24.55 10.71
C GLU A 279 -9.82 25.70 11.06
N LYS A 280 -10.83 25.97 10.22
CA LYS A 280 -11.87 26.97 10.49
C LYS A 280 -12.72 26.67 11.73
N LEU A 281 -12.71 25.40 12.18
CA LEU A 281 -13.40 24.99 13.42
C LEU A 281 -12.70 25.53 14.69
N GLY A 282 -11.46 26.03 14.61
CA GLY A 282 -10.72 26.64 15.71
C GLY A 282 -10.12 25.68 16.74
N TRP A 283 -10.54 24.43 16.75
CA TRP A 283 -9.98 23.35 17.59
C TRP A 283 -9.28 22.26 16.81
N VAL A 284 -9.16 22.42 15.50
CA VAL A 284 -8.42 21.52 14.61
C VAL A 284 -7.14 22.20 14.17
N THR A 285 -6.06 21.43 14.16
CA THR A 285 -4.76 21.85 13.60
C THR A 285 -4.34 20.85 12.55
N VAL A 286 -4.02 21.33 11.35
CA VAL A 286 -3.53 20.51 10.22
C VAL A 286 -2.06 20.80 10.00
N THR A 287 -1.18 19.88 10.40
CA THR A 287 0.27 20.13 10.39
C THR A 287 0.89 20.07 8.99
N GLY A 288 0.27 19.34 8.07
CA GLY A 288 0.98 18.91 6.87
C GLY A 288 2.04 17.86 7.21
N ARG A 289 3.06 17.75 6.35
CA ARG A 289 4.18 16.84 6.57
C ARG A 289 4.98 17.26 7.80
N VAL A 290 5.28 16.30 8.67
CA VAL A 290 6.21 16.45 9.79
C VAL A 290 7.44 15.58 9.53
N ASP A 291 8.59 15.97 10.08
CA ASP A 291 9.83 15.18 9.93
C ASP A 291 9.79 13.94 10.81
N ASP A 292 9.18 14.01 11.98
CA ASP A 292 9.00 12.92 12.92
C ASP A 292 7.57 12.92 13.48
N VAL A 293 6.89 11.77 13.29
CA VAL A 293 5.53 11.58 13.79
C VAL A 293 5.49 11.09 15.24
N ARG A 294 6.60 10.56 15.77
CA ARG A 294 6.65 9.96 17.10
C ARG A 294 6.25 10.90 18.23
N PRO A 295 6.73 12.16 18.29
CA PRO A 295 6.29 13.10 19.32
C PRO A 295 4.77 13.33 19.31
N TRP A 296 4.18 13.38 18.13
CA TRP A 296 2.74 13.58 17.97
C TRP A 296 1.91 12.41 18.48
N VAL A 297 2.39 11.18 18.28
CA VAL A 297 1.67 9.96 18.70
C VAL A 297 1.90 9.66 20.19
N ALA A 298 3.14 9.82 20.67
CA ALA A 298 3.50 9.42 22.01
C ALA A 298 2.96 10.35 23.11
N HIS A 299 2.67 11.59 22.76
CA HIS A 299 2.16 12.60 23.72
C HIS A 299 0.67 12.91 23.51
N ALA A 300 -0.05 12.13 22.68
CA ALA A 300 -1.48 12.28 22.44
C ALA A 300 -2.34 11.50 23.44
#